data_2dfee476f840d314f579ce536ef3fdf9
#
_entry.id   2dfee476f840d314f579ce536ef3fdf9
#
_cell.length_a   1.000
_cell.length_b   1.000
_cell.length_c   1.000
_cell.angle_alpha   90.00
_cell.angle_beta   90.00
_cell.angle_gamma   90.00
#
_symmetry.space_group_name_H-M   'P 1'
#
loop_
_entity.id
_entity.type
_entity.pdbx_description
1 polymer ?
#
loop_
_entity_poly.entity_id
_entity_poly.type
_entity_poly.pdbx_seq_one_letter_code
_entity_poly.pdbx_strand_id
1 'polypeptide(L)'
;YDGKNIESMKHAQYWSKNFLWYGPAGIGTSKGMKNFQNFHQIPFLRGFPDRKGASHYIRIEDGNYVVTGGWPSVEATHEGEWLGIPATNKRIKMRVMDFYRLENNRIVENWVPIDIIHILYQMGFDVFGRLKEM
;
A
#
# COMPACT_ATOMS: atom_id res chain seq x y z
N TYR A 1 -4.63 4.35 -13.23
CA TYR A 1 -4.23 2.94 -13.45
C TYR A 1 -5.37 2.18 -14.11
N ASP A 2 -5.08 1.52 -15.21
CA ASP A 2 -6.07 0.80 -16.03
C ASP A 2 -6.29 -0.67 -15.63
N GLY A 3 -5.62 -1.11 -14.56
CA GLY A 3 -5.70 -2.49 -14.07
C GLY A 3 -4.86 -3.50 -14.84
N LYS A 4 -4.19 -3.11 -15.90
CA LYS A 4 -3.46 -4.01 -16.79
C LYS A 4 -1.97 -3.75 -16.85
N ASN A 5 -1.57 -2.49 -16.77
CA ASN A 5 -0.19 -2.08 -16.94
C ASN A 5 0.20 -1.11 -15.83
N ILE A 6 1.23 -1.45 -15.05
CA ILE A 6 1.73 -0.61 -13.98
C ILE A 6 2.24 0.74 -14.47
N GLU A 7 2.72 0.82 -15.70
CA GLU A 7 3.18 2.08 -16.30
C GLU A 7 2.04 3.10 -16.50
N SER A 8 0.79 2.63 -16.59
CA SER A 8 -0.37 3.52 -16.68
C SER A 8 -0.55 4.41 -15.44
N MET A 9 0.08 4.08 -14.32
CA MET A 9 0.08 4.90 -13.12
C MET A 9 0.87 6.20 -13.25
N LYS A 10 1.73 6.33 -14.26
CA LYS A 10 2.50 7.55 -14.60
C LYS A 10 3.32 8.11 -13.43
N HIS A 11 3.86 7.25 -12.62
CA HIS A 11 4.59 7.64 -11.41
C HIS A 11 5.78 8.56 -11.68
N ALA A 12 6.47 8.39 -12.81
CA ALA A 12 7.65 9.17 -13.16
C ALA A 12 7.37 10.69 -13.22
N GLN A 13 6.12 11.11 -13.39
CA GLN A 13 5.75 12.52 -13.45
C GLN A 13 5.77 13.21 -12.07
N TYR A 14 5.56 12.44 -11.00
CA TYR A 14 5.33 12.98 -9.66
C TYR A 14 6.40 12.55 -8.63
N TRP A 15 7.18 11.53 -8.94
CA TRP A 15 8.15 10.94 -8.03
C TRP A 15 9.57 11.30 -8.46
N SER A 16 10.44 11.63 -7.49
CA SER A 16 11.85 11.83 -7.77
C SER A 16 12.51 10.49 -8.15
N LYS A 17 13.64 10.57 -8.84
CA LYS A 17 14.33 9.36 -9.34
C LYS A 17 14.75 8.40 -8.21
N ASN A 18 15.18 8.95 -7.08
CA ASN A 18 15.73 8.18 -5.96
C ASN A 18 14.86 8.27 -4.71
N PHE A 19 13.54 8.35 -4.88
CA PHE A 19 12.64 8.44 -3.73
C PHE A 19 12.77 7.23 -2.80
N LEU A 20 12.49 7.46 -1.52
CA LEU A 20 12.43 6.41 -0.51
C LEU A 20 10.97 6.12 -0.17
N TRP A 21 10.64 4.84 -0.18
CA TRP A 21 9.32 4.36 0.21
C TRP A 21 9.44 3.52 1.46
N TYR A 22 8.72 3.90 2.50
CA TYR A 22 8.75 3.25 3.81
C TYR A 22 7.41 2.55 4.05
N GLY A 23 7.38 1.24 3.78
CA GLY A 23 6.21 0.41 4.01
C GLY A 23 6.21 -0.24 5.39
N PRO A 24 5.11 -0.91 5.76
CA PRO A 24 4.99 -1.63 7.03
C PRO A 24 5.85 -2.89 7.06
N ALA A 25 5.96 -3.48 8.25
CA ALA A 25 6.59 -4.77 8.44
C ALA A 25 5.97 -5.83 7.51
N GLY A 26 6.81 -6.67 6.94
CA GLY A 26 6.43 -7.65 5.91
C GLY A 26 6.64 -7.15 4.49
N ILE A 27 6.58 -5.84 4.24
CA ILE A 27 6.85 -5.23 2.93
C ILE A 27 8.23 -4.56 2.95
N GLY A 28 8.48 -3.68 3.93
CA GLY A 28 9.78 -3.05 4.12
C GLY A 28 9.97 -1.76 3.33
N THR A 29 11.22 -1.32 3.25
CA THR A 29 11.64 -0.05 2.64
C THR A 29 12.27 -0.30 1.28
N SER A 30 12.03 0.60 0.33
CA SER A 30 12.63 0.54 -0.99
C SER A 30 13.10 1.90 -1.47
N LYS A 31 14.06 1.91 -2.40
CA LYS A 31 14.58 3.10 -3.04
C LYS A 31 14.38 3.04 -4.55
N GLY A 32 13.80 4.09 -5.11
CA GLY A 32 13.57 4.24 -6.54
C GLY A 32 12.39 3.42 -7.06
N MET A 33 11.93 3.76 -8.26
CA MET A 33 10.71 3.20 -8.84
C MET A 33 10.78 1.70 -9.08
N LYS A 34 11.91 1.21 -9.59
CA LYS A 34 12.05 -0.22 -9.89
C LYS A 34 11.91 -1.09 -8.65
N ASN A 35 12.56 -0.71 -7.55
CA ASN A 35 12.47 -1.47 -6.30
C ASN A 35 11.08 -1.34 -5.66
N PHE A 36 10.49 -0.14 -5.69
CA PHE A 36 9.13 0.08 -5.23
C PHE A 36 8.12 -0.80 -5.98
N GLN A 37 8.24 -0.89 -7.29
CA GLN A 37 7.39 -1.77 -8.09
C GLN A 37 7.62 -3.25 -7.77
N ASN A 38 8.87 -3.69 -7.73
CA ASN A 38 9.18 -5.10 -7.53
C ASN A 38 8.85 -5.60 -6.13
N PHE A 39 9.06 -4.79 -5.09
CA PHE A 39 8.87 -5.22 -3.70
C PHE A 39 7.48 -4.91 -3.14
N HIS A 40 6.77 -3.96 -3.72
CA HIS A 40 5.45 -3.57 -3.23
C HIS A 40 4.36 -3.64 -4.29
N GLN A 41 4.43 -2.83 -5.35
CA GLN A 41 3.30 -2.68 -6.26
C GLN A 41 2.93 -3.97 -6.99
N ILE A 42 3.90 -4.64 -7.57
CA ILE A 42 3.65 -5.87 -8.34
C ILE A 42 3.11 -6.99 -7.44
N PRO A 43 3.73 -7.30 -6.29
CA PRO A 43 3.14 -8.28 -5.36
C PRO A 43 1.74 -7.92 -4.90
N PHE A 44 1.49 -6.64 -4.64
CA PHE A 44 0.18 -6.16 -4.22
C PHE A 44 -0.88 -6.31 -5.34
N LEU A 45 -0.52 -5.98 -6.56
CA LEU A 45 -1.41 -6.15 -7.72
C LEU A 45 -1.74 -7.62 -8.00
N ARG A 46 -0.76 -8.51 -7.79
CA ARG A 46 -0.97 -9.95 -7.95
C ARG A 46 -1.86 -10.53 -6.86
N GLY A 47 -1.66 -10.07 -5.62
CA GLY A 47 -2.48 -10.49 -4.48
C GLY A 47 -3.92 -9.97 -4.56
N PHE A 48 -4.09 -8.75 -5.06
CA PHE A 48 -5.37 -8.04 -5.08
C PHE A 48 -5.63 -7.43 -6.46
N PRO A 49 -5.88 -8.26 -7.48
CA PRO A 49 -5.99 -7.78 -8.87
C PRO A 49 -7.19 -6.87 -9.13
N ASP A 50 -8.26 -7.01 -8.35
CA ASP A 50 -9.47 -6.19 -8.46
C ASP A 50 -9.47 -4.95 -7.54
N ARG A 51 -8.32 -4.61 -6.96
CA ARG A 51 -8.23 -3.49 -6.01
C ARG A 51 -8.73 -2.19 -6.61
N LYS A 52 -9.44 -1.45 -5.80
CA LYS A 52 -9.92 -0.11 -6.16
C LYS A 52 -9.88 0.82 -4.94
N GLY A 53 -9.65 2.10 -5.18
CA GLY A 53 -9.84 3.13 -4.17
C GLY A 53 -11.29 3.21 -3.76
N ALA A 54 -11.53 3.42 -2.47
CA ALA A 54 -12.86 3.59 -1.90
C ALA A 54 -12.97 4.98 -1.25
N SER A 55 -12.87 5.07 0.07
CA SER A 55 -13.07 6.32 0.81
C SER A 55 -11.74 6.90 1.32
N HIS A 56 -10.79 7.13 0.43
CA HIS A 56 -9.48 7.70 0.75
C HIS A 56 -9.50 9.23 0.54
N TYR A 57 -10.37 9.93 1.30
CA TYR A 57 -10.71 11.34 1.03
C TYR A 57 -10.02 12.35 1.94
N ILE A 58 -9.30 11.91 2.96
CA ILE A 58 -8.54 12.82 3.82
C ILE A 58 -7.40 13.42 3.02
N ARG A 59 -7.28 14.74 3.03
CA ARG A 59 -6.22 15.49 2.39
C ARG A 59 -5.77 16.60 3.32
N ILE A 60 -4.54 16.53 3.79
CA ILE A 60 -3.93 17.51 4.68
C ILE A 60 -2.58 17.89 4.08
N GLU A 61 -2.27 19.18 4.03
CA GLU A 61 -0.95 19.63 3.61
C GLU A 61 -0.40 20.69 4.56
N ASP A 62 0.90 20.66 4.78
CA ASP A 62 1.64 21.63 5.57
C ASP A 62 3.08 21.70 5.05
N GLY A 63 3.44 22.87 4.49
CA GLY A 63 4.73 23.07 3.85
C GLY A 63 4.99 22.06 2.73
N ASN A 64 6.06 21.29 2.88
CA ASN A 64 6.46 20.26 1.90
C ASN A 64 5.84 18.88 2.17
N TYR A 65 4.93 18.78 3.12
CA TYR A 65 4.31 17.52 3.51
C TYR A 65 2.86 17.46 3.09
N VAL A 66 2.45 16.30 2.61
CA VAL A 66 1.05 15.98 2.28
C VAL A 66 0.68 14.67 2.96
N VAL A 67 -0.50 14.62 3.54
CA VAL A 67 -1.05 13.41 4.15
C VAL A 67 -2.37 13.07 3.48
N THR A 68 -2.53 11.80 3.11
CA THR A 68 -3.80 11.28 2.59
C THR A 68 -4.24 10.07 3.37
N GLY A 69 -5.53 9.83 3.46
CA GLY A 69 -6.05 8.68 4.19
C GLY A 69 -7.56 8.53 4.07
N GLY A 70 -8.09 7.56 4.78
CA GLY A 70 -9.52 7.29 4.81
C GLY A 70 -9.86 5.88 5.28
N TRP A 71 -11.16 5.59 5.30
CA TRP A 71 -11.67 4.26 5.64
C TRP A 71 -12.96 3.94 4.88
N PRO A 72 -13.05 2.79 4.17
CA PRO A 72 -11.89 2.01 3.73
C PRO A 72 -11.10 2.79 2.66
N SER A 73 -9.78 2.73 2.73
CA SER A 73 -8.94 3.37 1.72
C SER A 73 -8.96 2.59 0.41
N VAL A 74 -8.89 1.27 0.50
CA VAL A 74 -8.90 0.34 -0.63
C VAL A 74 -9.81 -0.83 -0.31
N GLU A 75 -10.51 -1.30 -1.31
CA GLU A 75 -11.25 -2.56 -1.28
C GLU A 75 -10.73 -3.50 -2.36
N ALA A 76 -10.62 -4.78 -2.04
CA ALA A 76 -10.10 -5.77 -2.98
C ALA A 76 -10.49 -7.19 -2.56
N THR A 77 -10.33 -8.13 -3.48
CA THR A 77 -10.44 -9.57 -3.19
C THR A 77 -9.02 -10.17 -3.16
N HIS A 78 -8.72 -10.95 -2.13
CA HIS A 78 -7.44 -11.65 -1.99
C HIS A 78 -7.42 -12.88 -2.91
N GLU A 79 -7.07 -12.65 -4.17
CA GLU A 79 -7.12 -13.66 -5.25
C GLU A 79 -5.77 -14.27 -5.60
N GLY A 80 -4.68 -13.72 -5.09
CA GLY A 80 -3.33 -14.22 -5.31
C GLY A 80 -2.51 -14.25 -4.03
N GLU A 81 -1.39 -14.98 -4.05
CA GLU A 81 -0.47 -15.00 -2.92
C GLU A 81 -0.01 -13.58 -2.55
N TRP A 82 0.00 -13.26 -1.26
CA TRP A 82 0.51 -12.00 -0.73
C TRP A 82 1.12 -12.21 0.65
N LEU A 83 2.33 -11.70 0.85
CA LEU A 83 3.11 -11.86 2.09
C LEU A 83 3.23 -13.33 2.56
N GLY A 84 3.36 -14.26 1.61
CA GLY A 84 3.45 -15.68 1.89
C GLY A 84 2.11 -16.38 2.16
N ILE A 85 0.99 -15.67 2.07
CA ILE A 85 -0.34 -16.23 2.32
C ILE A 85 -1.01 -16.55 0.98
N PRO A 86 -1.36 -17.83 0.72
CA PRO A 86 -2.10 -18.21 -0.49
C PRO A 86 -3.46 -17.50 -0.57
N ALA A 87 -3.99 -17.37 -1.79
CA ALA A 87 -5.29 -16.74 -2.01
C ALA A 87 -6.39 -17.29 -1.11
N THR A 88 -7.05 -16.42 -0.36
CA THR A 88 -8.19 -16.79 0.50
C THR A 88 -9.53 -16.58 -0.19
N ASN A 89 -9.54 -15.84 -1.31
CA ASN A 89 -10.72 -15.40 -2.06
C ASN A 89 -11.72 -14.59 -1.24
N LYS A 90 -11.25 -14.00 -0.13
CA LYS A 90 -12.07 -13.14 0.74
C LYS A 90 -12.01 -11.70 0.29
N ARG A 91 -13.12 -11.00 0.46
CA ARG A 91 -13.21 -9.56 0.25
C ARG A 91 -12.55 -8.83 1.42
N ILE A 92 -11.60 -7.93 1.11
CA ILE A 92 -10.77 -7.24 2.09
C ILE A 92 -10.98 -5.75 1.97
N LYS A 93 -11.12 -5.08 3.12
CA LYS A 93 -11.09 -3.62 3.26
C LYS A 93 -9.79 -3.22 3.93
N MET A 94 -9.09 -2.23 3.36
CA MET A 94 -7.78 -1.83 3.85
C MET A 94 -7.81 -0.42 4.41
N ARG A 95 -7.18 -0.24 5.56
CA ARG A 95 -6.88 1.06 6.13
C ARG A 95 -5.46 1.43 5.77
N VAL A 96 -5.31 2.53 5.02
CA VAL A 96 -4.02 3.03 4.55
C VAL A 96 -3.96 4.52 4.80
N MET A 97 -2.79 4.99 5.23
CA MET A 97 -2.45 6.40 5.21
C MET A 97 -1.15 6.59 4.43
N ASP A 98 -1.05 7.70 3.75
CA ASP A 98 0.14 8.08 3.01
C ASP A 98 0.66 9.42 3.54
N PHE A 99 1.92 9.44 3.92
CA PHE A 99 2.66 10.66 4.27
C PHE A 99 3.68 10.91 3.19
N TYR A 100 3.63 12.05 2.55
CA TYR A 100 4.53 12.43 1.46
C TYR A 100 5.37 13.63 1.85
N ARG A 101 6.67 13.59 1.53
CA ARG A 101 7.52 14.77 1.53
C ARG A 101 7.92 15.08 0.09
N LEU A 102 7.78 16.35 -0.29
CA LEU A 102 8.07 16.83 -1.64
C LEU A 102 9.27 17.76 -1.64
N GLU A 103 10.04 17.69 -2.72
CA GLU A 103 11.07 18.70 -3.09
C GLU A 103 10.89 19.00 -4.58
N ASN A 104 10.89 20.29 -4.93
CA ASN A 104 10.71 20.73 -6.32
C ASN A 104 9.47 20.10 -6.99
N ASN A 105 8.35 20.03 -6.25
CA ASN A 105 7.08 19.45 -6.69
C ASN A 105 7.15 17.94 -7.02
N ARG A 106 8.16 17.22 -6.51
CA ARG A 106 8.27 15.77 -6.67
C ARG A 106 8.35 15.09 -5.32
N ILE A 107 7.73 13.92 -5.21
CA ILE A 107 7.77 13.09 -4.01
C ILE A 107 9.18 12.53 -3.87
N VAL A 108 9.81 12.79 -2.72
CA VAL A 108 11.14 12.28 -2.39
C VAL A 108 11.09 11.22 -1.28
N GLU A 109 10.08 11.25 -0.44
CA GLU A 109 9.81 10.23 0.58
C GLU A 109 8.31 10.00 0.71
N ASN A 110 7.95 8.74 0.93
CA ASN A 110 6.56 8.34 1.21
C ASN A 110 6.54 7.29 2.32
N TRP A 111 5.92 7.62 3.43
CA TRP A 111 5.68 6.70 4.56
C TRP A 111 4.25 6.20 4.46
N VAL A 112 4.06 4.88 4.45
CA VAL A 112 2.75 4.26 4.22
C VAL A 112 2.42 3.28 5.33
N PRO A 113 1.79 3.72 6.43
CA PRO A 113 1.15 2.80 7.36
C PRO A 113 -0.02 2.08 6.67
N ILE A 114 0.03 0.76 6.74
CA ILE A 114 -1.07 -0.12 6.32
C ILE A 114 -1.43 -0.98 7.51
N ASP A 115 -2.72 -1.09 7.83
CA ASP A 115 -3.18 -1.93 8.93
C ASP A 115 -3.13 -3.41 8.55
N ILE A 116 -1.93 -3.96 8.53
CA ILE A 116 -1.66 -5.35 8.15
C ILE A 116 -2.37 -6.33 9.11
N ILE A 117 -2.40 -6.03 10.40
CA ILE A 117 -3.04 -6.89 11.40
C ILE A 117 -4.52 -7.06 11.09
N HIS A 118 -5.21 -5.98 10.73
CA HIS A 118 -6.63 -6.04 10.37
C HIS A 118 -6.85 -6.76 9.03
N ILE A 119 -5.97 -6.58 8.07
CA ILE A 119 -6.00 -7.34 6.81
C ILE A 119 -5.87 -8.84 7.08
N LEU A 120 -4.89 -9.24 7.89
CA LEU A 120 -4.69 -10.63 8.27
C LEU A 120 -5.92 -11.19 9.01
N TYR A 121 -6.53 -10.43 9.89
CA TYR A 121 -7.75 -10.84 10.58
C TYR A 121 -8.88 -11.13 9.60
N GLN A 122 -9.08 -10.28 8.60
CA GLN A 122 -10.08 -10.49 7.54
C GLN A 122 -9.77 -11.73 6.69
N MET A 123 -8.51 -12.10 6.56
CA MET A 123 -8.08 -13.32 5.86
C MET A 123 -8.29 -14.60 6.71
N GLY A 124 -8.57 -14.45 8.01
CA GLY A 124 -8.77 -15.57 8.91
C GLY A 124 -7.61 -15.80 9.89
N PHE A 125 -6.66 -14.85 10.02
CA PHE A 125 -5.51 -14.95 10.92
C PHE A 125 -5.65 -13.97 12.07
N ASP A 126 -6.01 -14.48 13.26
CA ASP A 126 -6.09 -13.68 14.49
C ASP A 126 -4.70 -13.57 15.13
N VAL A 127 -3.96 -12.54 14.76
CA VAL A 127 -2.59 -12.29 15.24
C VAL A 127 -2.58 -12.08 16.76
N PHE A 128 -3.52 -11.31 17.29
CA PHE A 128 -3.58 -11.03 18.73
C PHE A 128 -4.02 -12.26 19.52
N GLY A 129 -4.92 -13.07 18.99
CA GLY A 129 -5.30 -14.34 19.58
C GLY A 129 -4.10 -15.27 19.71
N ARG A 130 -3.33 -15.43 18.63
CA ARG A 130 -2.11 -16.25 18.64
C ARG A 130 -1.05 -15.73 19.61
N LEU A 131 -0.90 -14.43 19.74
CA LEU A 131 0.05 -13.85 20.67
C LEU A 131 -0.26 -14.21 22.13
N LYS A 132 -1.54 -14.33 22.47
CA LYS A 132 -1.97 -14.74 23.83
C LYS A 132 -1.66 -16.20 24.15
N GLU A 133 -1.52 -17.03 23.14
CA GLU A 133 -1.21 -18.46 23.28
C GLU A 133 0.30 -18.73 23.40
N MET A 134 1.13 -17.72 23.13
CA MET A 134 2.58 -17.79 23.26
C MET A 134 3.03 -17.50 24.69
#